data_5c1725d4f1725d49044704d00814159d
#
_entry.id   5c1725d4f1725d49044704d00814159d
#
_cell.length_a   1.000
_cell.length_b   1.000
_cell.length_c   1.000
_cell.angle_alpha   90.00
_cell.angle_beta   90.00
_cell.angle_gamma   90.00
#
_symmetry.space_group_name_H-M   'P 1'
#
loop_
_entity.id
_entity.type
_entity.pdbx_description
1 polymer ?
#
loop_
_entity_poly.entity_id
_entity_poly.type
_entity_poly.pdbx_seq_one_letter_code
_entity_poly.pdbx_strand_id
1 'polypeptide(L)'
;IGLAFGLPLGVAAALARNGWVDYVARIVSLVGLSFPAFVSGILMLIVFAIQLGWFPVLGNTSGSGDLAERLRALALPAFNLGLIMAAYITRVTRSAMLEVLSEDYVRTARAKGVPWRVVVWRHALRNALIPVITIVGLYLGVLIGNSVLTEIVFNRPGLGKLIVGALNQRDYTMLQGMMVIYTLVVI
;
A
#
# COMPACT_ATOMS: atom_id res chain seq x y z
N ILE A 1 -2.72 -2.56 -6.14
CA ILE A 1 -3.16 -1.17 -5.91
C ILE A 1 -1.93 -0.33 -5.52
N GLY A 2 -1.25 -0.60 -4.41
CA GLY A 2 -0.14 0.21 -3.92
C GLY A 2 0.96 0.50 -4.95
N LEU A 3 1.49 -0.54 -5.61
CA LEU A 3 2.49 -0.39 -6.67
C LEU A 3 1.92 0.30 -7.92
N ALA A 4 0.70 -0.08 -8.33
CA ALA A 4 0.09 0.43 -9.55
C ALA A 4 -0.14 1.96 -9.51
N PHE A 5 -0.42 2.52 -8.34
CA PHE A 5 -0.61 3.95 -8.17
C PHE A 5 0.64 4.65 -7.62
N GLY A 6 1.32 4.04 -6.64
CA GLY A 6 2.44 4.67 -5.96
C GLY A 6 3.67 4.87 -6.84
N LEU A 7 4.01 3.89 -7.67
CA LEU A 7 5.17 3.99 -8.55
C LEU A 7 5.01 5.09 -9.62
N PRO A 8 3.92 5.13 -10.42
CA PRO A 8 3.73 6.18 -11.41
C PRO A 8 3.63 7.59 -10.79
N LEU A 9 2.94 7.72 -9.66
CA LEU A 9 2.84 9.00 -8.94
C LEU A 9 4.19 9.47 -8.41
N GLY A 10 5.01 8.55 -7.88
CA GLY A 10 6.35 8.88 -7.42
C GLY A 10 7.28 9.34 -8.55
N VAL A 11 7.23 8.66 -9.70
CA VAL A 11 7.99 9.05 -10.89
C VAL A 11 7.51 10.42 -11.40
N ALA A 12 6.19 10.62 -11.54
CA ALA A 12 5.63 11.89 -11.97
C ALA A 12 6.01 13.06 -11.04
N ALA A 13 5.95 12.84 -9.72
CA ALA A 13 6.36 13.81 -8.72
C ALA A 13 7.85 14.17 -8.81
N ALA A 14 8.72 13.18 -9.05
CA ALA A 14 10.15 13.41 -9.22
C ALA A 14 10.47 14.22 -10.49
N LEU A 15 9.80 13.90 -11.60
CA LEU A 15 9.98 14.59 -12.87
C LEU A 15 9.45 16.03 -12.85
N ALA A 16 8.37 16.26 -12.09
CA ALA A 16 7.79 17.59 -11.87
C ALA A 16 8.29 18.24 -10.57
N ARG A 17 9.56 18.03 -10.21
CA ARG A 17 10.18 18.53 -8.96
C ARG A 17 9.82 20.00 -8.72
N ASN A 18 9.32 20.29 -7.52
CA ASN A 18 8.84 21.60 -7.08
C ASN A 18 7.66 22.17 -7.89
N GLY A 19 7.05 21.39 -8.78
CA GLY A 19 5.82 21.73 -9.49
C GLY A 19 4.58 21.31 -8.69
N TRP A 20 3.40 21.68 -9.20
CA TRP A 20 2.12 21.36 -8.54
C TRP A 20 1.88 19.86 -8.39
N VAL A 21 2.29 19.04 -9.35
CA VAL A 21 2.19 17.57 -9.29
C VAL A 21 2.99 17.03 -8.10
N ASP A 22 4.19 17.55 -7.90
CA ASP A 22 5.04 17.20 -6.77
C ASP A 22 4.42 17.59 -5.43
N TYR A 23 3.88 18.81 -5.34
CA TYR A 23 3.21 19.26 -4.12
C TYR A 23 1.99 18.42 -3.79
N VAL A 24 1.12 18.15 -4.78
CA VAL A 24 -0.06 17.29 -4.59
C VAL A 24 0.34 15.89 -4.17
N ALA A 25 1.30 15.26 -4.85
CA ALA A 25 1.77 13.92 -4.50
C ALA A 25 2.33 13.85 -3.08
N ARG A 26 3.06 14.87 -2.63
CA ARG A 26 3.56 14.98 -1.24
C ARG A 26 2.43 15.13 -0.23
N ILE A 27 1.47 16.02 -0.48
CA ILE A 27 0.34 16.24 0.42
C ILE A 27 -0.49 14.98 0.53
N VAL A 28 -0.85 14.35 -0.59
CA VAL A 28 -1.62 13.09 -0.61
C VAL A 28 -0.88 11.98 0.12
N SER A 29 0.44 11.86 -0.09
CA SER A 29 1.25 10.87 0.63
C SER A 29 1.32 11.16 2.13
N LEU A 30 1.47 12.42 2.53
CA LEU A 30 1.48 12.81 3.95
C LEU A 30 0.14 12.50 4.61
N VAL A 31 -0.97 12.91 3.99
CA VAL A 31 -2.32 12.64 4.50
C VAL A 31 -2.56 11.12 4.61
N GLY A 32 -2.20 10.37 3.56
CA GLY A 32 -2.35 8.91 3.56
C GLY A 32 -1.55 8.18 4.64
N LEU A 33 -0.40 8.75 5.05
CA LEU A 33 0.45 8.19 6.10
C LEU A 33 0.13 8.73 7.51
N SER A 34 -0.61 9.82 7.62
CA SER A 34 -0.93 10.45 8.92
C SER A 34 -2.00 9.67 9.69
N PHE A 35 -2.86 8.92 8.99
CA PHE A 35 -3.91 8.14 9.62
C PHE A 35 -3.50 6.69 9.82
N PRO A 36 -3.72 6.11 11.01
CA PRO A 36 -3.64 4.67 11.20
C PRO A 36 -4.59 3.94 10.24
N ALA A 37 -4.17 2.76 9.74
CA ALA A 37 -4.94 1.98 8.76
C ALA A 37 -6.40 1.69 9.19
N PHE A 38 -6.63 1.46 10.46
CA PHE A 38 -7.97 1.21 10.97
C PHE A 38 -8.84 2.47 10.96
N VAL A 39 -8.27 3.65 11.22
CA VAL A 39 -9.01 4.92 11.19
C VAL A 39 -9.45 5.23 9.75
N SER A 40 -8.54 5.15 8.78
CA SER A 40 -8.89 5.34 7.37
C SER A 40 -9.90 4.30 6.89
N GLY A 41 -9.81 3.05 7.38
CA GLY A 41 -10.79 1.99 7.11
C GLY A 41 -12.19 2.33 7.63
N ILE A 42 -12.30 2.83 8.85
CA ILE A 42 -13.59 3.27 9.44
C ILE A 42 -14.17 4.44 8.61
N LEU A 43 -13.36 5.43 8.28
CA LEU A 43 -13.80 6.56 7.45
C LEU A 43 -14.29 6.11 6.08
N MET A 44 -13.59 5.16 5.44
CA MET A 44 -14.04 4.57 4.17
C MET A 44 -15.35 3.81 4.31
N LEU A 45 -15.55 3.05 5.40
CA LEU A 45 -16.83 2.38 5.66
C LEU A 45 -17.98 3.39 5.81
N ILE A 46 -17.77 4.45 6.59
CA ILE A 46 -18.79 5.48 6.79
C ILE A 46 -19.16 6.12 5.45
N VAL A 47 -18.18 6.56 4.69
CA VAL A 47 -18.45 7.29 3.44
C VAL A 47 -18.97 6.36 2.34
N PHE A 48 -18.25 5.30 2.02
CA PHE A 48 -18.54 4.50 0.82
C PHE A 48 -19.56 3.38 1.05
N ALA A 49 -19.66 2.83 2.26
CA ALA A 49 -20.61 1.77 2.54
C ALA A 49 -21.91 2.30 3.16
N ILE A 50 -21.84 3.22 4.15
CA ILE A 50 -23.03 3.69 4.87
C ILE A 50 -23.69 4.87 4.12
N GLN A 51 -22.93 5.93 3.79
CA GLN A 51 -23.53 7.13 3.18
C GLN A 51 -23.82 6.96 1.70
N LEU A 52 -22.88 6.40 0.93
CA LEU A 52 -23.03 6.25 -0.53
C LEU A 52 -23.65 4.90 -0.93
N GLY A 53 -23.63 3.88 -0.06
CA GLY A 53 -24.18 2.56 -0.37
C GLY A 53 -23.48 1.80 -1.50
N TRP A 54 -22.25 2.21 -1.87
CA TRP A 54 -21.53 1.61 -3.00
C TRP A 54 -20.97 0.23 -2.69
N PHE A 55 -20.64 -0.02 -1.41
CA PHE A 55 -20.06 -1.27 -0.95
C PHE A 55 -20.84 -1.84 0.24
N PRO A 56 -20.83 -3.16 0.42
CA PRO A 56 -21.48 -3.77 1.59
C PRO A 56 -20.72 -3.42 2.87
N VAL A 57 -21.47 -3.08 3.93
CA VAL A 57 -20.90 -2.82 5.27
C VAL A 57 -20.30 -4.10 5.86
N LEU A 58 -21.01 -5.23 5.70
CA LEU A 58 -20.59 -6.55 6.14
C LEU A 58 -20.36 -7.42 4.90
N GLY A 59 -19.17 -7.95 4.75
CA GLY A 59 -18.92 -8.94 3.71
C GLY A 59 -19.70 -10.22 4.00
N ASN A 60 -20.33 -10.81 2.97
CA ASN A 60 -20.96 -12.11 3.10
C ASN A 60 -19.92 -13.16 3.48
N THR A 61 -19.92 -13.59 4.75
CA THR A 61 -18.96 -14.54 5.32
C THR A 61 -19.29 -15.99 4.99
N SER A 62 -20.48 -16.24 4.44
CA SER A 62 -21.03 -17.61 4.26
C SER A 62 -20.41 -18.38 3.09
N GLY A 63 -19.47 -17.83 2.35
CA GLY A 63 -18.82 -18.53 1.24
C GLY A 63 -19.71 -18.81 0.02
N SER A 64 -21.02 -18.59 0.12
CA SER A 64 -22.05 -18.90 -0.88
C SER A 64 -22.36 -17.76 -1.87
N GLY A 65 -21.67 -16.59 -1.74
CA GLY A 65 -21.88 -15.46 -2.64
C GLY A 65 -21.19 -15.63 -3.99
N ASP A 66 -21.75 -14.99 -5.03
CA ASP A 66 -21.15 -14.88 -6.35
C ASP A 66 -19.75 -14.21 -6.26
N LEU A 67 -18.88 -14.50 -7.24
CA LEU A 67 -17.53 -13.92 -7.32
C LEU A 67 -17.56 -12.38 -7.25
N ALA A 68 -18.56 -11.76 -7.88
CA ALA A 68 -18.76 -10.33 -7.87
C ALA A 68 -19.03 -9.76 -6.46
N GLU A 69 -19.84 -10.46 -5.66
CA GLU A 69 -20.11 -10.08 -4.26
C GLU A 69 -18.85 -10.19 -3.40
N ARG A 70 -18.07 -11.27 -3.59
CA ARG A 70 -16.81 -11.46 -2.89
C ARG A 70 -15.79 -10.35 -3.22
N LEU A 71 -15.67 -9.99 -4.50
CA LEU A 71 -14.79 -8.91 -4.95
C LEU A 71 -15.23 -7.55 -4.41
N ARG A 72 -16.54 -7.26 -4.40
CA ARG A 72 -17.09 -6.04 -3.79
C ARG A 72 -16.79 -5.94 -2.31
N ALA A 73 -16.93 -7.06 -1.59
CA ALA A 73 -16.66 -7.11 -0.16
C ALA A 73 -15.16 -6.96 0.18
N LEU A 74 -14.26 -7.37 -0.72
CA LEU A 74 -12.81 -7.19 -0.57
C LEU A 74 -12.31 -5.82 -1.04
N ALA A 75 -13.11 -5.10 -1.83
CA ALA A 75 -12.65 -3.87 -2.47
C ALA A 75 -12.23 -2.79 -1.46
N LEU A 76 -13.07 -2.47 -0.47
CA LEU A 76 -12.75 -1.44 0.53
C LEU A 76 -11.52 -1.79 1.39
N PRO A 77 -11.40 -2.99 2.00
CA PRO A 77 -10.20 -3.38 2.74
C PRO A 77 -8.93 -3.32 1.89
N ALA A 78 -9.01 -3.87 0.66
CA ALA A 78 -7.87 -3.88 -0.26
C ALA A 78 -7.48 -2.47 -0.72
N PHE A 79 -8.47 -1.60 -0.93
CA PHE A 79 -8.24 -0.22 -1.32
C PHE A 79 -7.63 0.57 -0.17
N ASN A 80 -8.10 0.38 1.06
CA ASN A 80 -7.57 1.03 2.25
C ASN A 80 -6.08 0.71 2.46
N LEU A 81 -5.72 -0.58 2.52
CA LEU A 81 -4.33 -0.99 2.66
C LEU A 81 -3.49 -0.60 1.44
N GLY A 82 -4.07 -0.68 0.25
CA GLY A 82 -3.43 -0.31 -1.01
C GLY A 82 -3.11 1.19 -1.12
N LEU A 83 -3.95 2.07 -0.61
CA LEU A 83 -3.71 3.53 -0.59
C LEU A 83 -2.56 3.90 0.35
N ILE A 84 -2.51 3.29 1.54
CA ILE A 84 -1.41 3.52 2.49
C ILE A 84 -0.10 3.07 1.87
N MET A 85 -0.08 1.89 1.26
CA MET A 85 1.08 1.39 0.53
C MET A 85 1.46 2.31 -0.64
N ALA A 86 0.47 2.81 -1.41
CA ALA A 86 0.71 3.74 -2.50
C ALA A 86 1.37 5.04 -2.03
N ALA A 87 0.90 5.60 -0.91
CA ALA A 87 1.49 6.80 -0.31
C ALA A 87 2.96 6.58 0.07
N TYR A 88 3.27 5.42 0.64
CA TYR A 88 4.64 5.06 1.01
C TYR A 88 5.54 4.90 -0.22
N ILE A 89 5.08 4.12 -1.22
CA ILE A 89 5.80 3.89 -2.47
C ILE A 89 6.01 5.18 -3.24
N THR A 90 5.01 6.05 -3.31
CA THR A 90 5.13 7.38 -3.95
C THR A 90 6.29 8.17 -3.37
N ARG A 91 6.38 8.24 -2.05
CA ARG A 91 7.44 8.97 -1.36
C ARG A 91 8.83 8.37 -1.61
N VAL A 92 8.96 7.05 -1.49
CA VAL A 92 10.24 6.36 -1.70
C VAL A 92 10.67 6.45 -3.17
N THR A 93 9.76 6.21 -4.10
CA THR A 93 10.05 6.32 -5.54
C THR A 93 10.48 7.73 -5.92
N ARG A 94 9.76 8.75 -5.41
CA ARG A 94 10.15 10.15 -5.63
C ARG A 94 11.57 10.44 -5.15
N SER A 95 11.89 10.03 -3.92
CA SER A 95 13.23 10.26 -3.35
C SER A 95 14.32 9.57 -4.15
N ALA A 96 14.15 8.28 -4.43
CA ALA A 96 15.09 7.48 -5.21
C ALA A 96 15.28 8.03 -6.63
N MET A 97 14.20 8.44 -7.29
CA MET A 97 14.27 9.05 -8.62
C MET A 97 15.04 10.38 -8.61
N LEU A 98 14.82 11.23 -7.62
CA LEU A 98 15.55 12.51 -7.51
C LEU A 98 17.03 12.30 -7.27
N GLU A 99 17.41 11.34 -6.43
CA GLU A 99 18.78 10.96 -6.18
C GLU A 99 19.45 10.46 -7.45
N VAL A 100 18.87 9.47 -8.11
CA VAL A 100 19.40 8.88 -9.34
C VAL A 100 19.48 9.90 -10.48
N LEU A 101 18.51 10.79 -10.64
CA LEU A 101 18.54 11.84 -11.67
C LEU A 101 19.65 12.86 -11.46
N SER A 102 20.23 12.96 -10.26
CA SER A 102 21.37 13.83 -9.96
C SER A 102 22.73 13.20 -10.24
N GLU A 103 22.80 11.90 -10.49
CA GLU A 103 24.02 11.13 -10.71
C GLU A 103 24.78 11.51 -12.00
N ASP A 104 26.10 11.39 -11.98
CA ASP A 104 26.98 11.80 -13.09
C ASP A 104 26.76 10.97 -14.36
N TYR A 105 26.40 9.69 -14.25
CA TYR A 105 26.10 8.88 -15.43
C TYR A 105 24.83 9.35 -16.16
N VAL A 106 23.87 9.94 -15.45
CA VAL A 106 22.67 10.55 -16.05
C VAL A 106 23.05 11.82 -16.80
N ARG A 107 23.93 12.65 -16.21
CA ARG A 107 24.47 13.84 -16.88
C ARG A 107 25.25 13.46 -18.14
N THR A 108 26.09 12.43 -18.06
CA THR A 108 26.85 11.90 -19.19
C THR A 108 25.95 11.38 -20.30
N ALA A 109 24.90 10.64 -19.97
CA ALA A 109 23.92 10.17 -20.95
C ALA A 109 23.23 11.33 -21.68
N ARG A 110 22.87 12.39 -20.95
CA ARG A 110 22.29 13.60 -21.54
C ARG A 110 23.28 14.35 -22.44
N ALA A 111 24.53 14.48 -22.01
CA ALA A 111 25.58 15.12 -22.79
C ALA A 111 25.85 14.37 -24.12
N LYS A 112 25.68 13.05 -24.14
CA LYS A 112 25.74 12.20 -25.35
C LYS A 112 24.49 12.27 -26.24
N GLY A 113 23.52 13.11 -25.92
CA GLY A 113 22.31 13.31 -26.74
C GLY A 113 21.23 12.22 -26.56
N VAL A 114 21.31 11.38 -25.50
CA VAL A 114 20.28 10.38 -25.26
C VAL A 114 18.94 11.07 -24.97
N PRO A 115 17.84 10.68 -25.66
CA PRO A 115 16.52 11.26 -25.45
C PRO A 115 16.09 11.18 -23.98
N TRP A 116 15.48 12.24 -23.46
CA TRP A 116 15.10 12.34 -22.05
C TRP A 116 14.20 11.17 -21.57
N ARG A 117 13.27 10.72 -22.42
CA ARG A 117 12.45 9.54 -22.11
C ARG A 117 13.30 8.28 -21.85
N VAL A 118 14.32 8.06 -22.66
CA VAL A 118 15.22 6.90 -22.50
C VAL A 118 16.05 7.05 -21.22
N VAL A 119 16.53 8.24 -20.92
CA VAL A 119 17.24 8.54 -19.67
C VAL A 119 16.36 8.21 -18.47
N VAL A 120 15.11 8.66 -18.46
CA VAL A 120 14.18 8.44 -17.34
C VAL A 120 13.84 6.95 -17.17
N TRP A 121 13.34 6.31 -18.25
CA TRP A 121 12.78 4.96 -18.12
C TRP A 121 13.84 3.86 -18.09
N ARG A 122 14.92 4.00 -18.84
CA ARG A 122 15.94 2.95 -18.98
C ARG A 122 17.12 3.12 -18.03
N HIS A 123 17.51 4.36 -17.73
CA HIS A 123 18.65 4.63 -16.87
C HIS A 123 18.23 4.99 -15.45
N ALA A 124 17.35 5.96 -15.25
CA ALA A 124 17.01 6.44 -13.93
C ALA A 124 16.05 5.49 -13.19
N LEU A 125 14.92 5.13 -13.79
CA LEU A 125 13.91 4.29 -13.12
C LEU A 125 14.46 2.93 -12.74
N ARG A 126 15.24 2.29 -13.61
CA ARG A 126 15.81 0.97 -13.34
C ARG A 126 16.65 0.96 -12.06
N ASN A 127 17.45 1.98 -11.84
CA ASN A 127 18.28 2.10 -10.64
C ASN A 127 17.46 2.57 -9.42
N ALA A 128 16.50 3.46 -9.61
CA ALA A 128 15.59 3.91 -8.56
C ALA A 128 14.65 2.80 -8.06
N LEU A 129 14.40 1.74 -8.86
CA LEU A 129 13.61 0.59 -8.42
C LEU A 129 14.29 -0.26 -7.34
N ILE A 130 15.61 -0.23 -7.21
CA ILE A 130 16.34 -1.03 -6.22
C ILE A 130 15.82 -0.73 -4.80
N PRO A 131 15.91 0.51 -4.27
CA PRO A 131 15.36 0.83 -2.96
C PRO A 131 13.84 0.68 -2.90
N VAL A 132 13.11 0.89 -3.99
CA VAL A 132 11.65 0.72 -4.03
C VAL A 132 11.26 -0.74 -3.81
N ILE A 133 11.90 -1.69 -4.48
CA ILE A 133 11.63 -3.13 -4.32
C ILE A 133 11.97 -3.58 -2.89
N THR A 134 13.08 -3.12 -2.34
CA THR A 134 13.47 -3.41 -0.95
C THR A 134 12.38 -2.96 0.03
N ILE A 135 11.92 -1.73 -0.11
CA ILE A 135 10.85 -1.19 0.74
C ILE A 135 9.53 -1.92 0.53
N VAL A 136 9.19 -2.29 -0.70
CA VAL A 136 7.98 -3.09 -0.97
C VAL A 136 8.04 -4.43 -0.23
N GLY A 137 9.19 -5.12 -0.27
CA GLY A 137 9.38 -6.37 0.46
C GLY A 137 9.21 -6.19 1.98
N LEU A 138 9.88 -5.21 2.57
CA LEU A 138 9.74 -4.91 3.99
C LEU A 138 8.31 -4.52 4.37
N TYR A 139 7.64 -3.74 3.53
CA TYR A 139 6.29 -3.26 3.80
C TYR A 139 5.23 -4.36 3.68
N LEU A 140 5.47 -5.43 2.93
CA LEU A 140 4.58 -6.60 2.90
C LEU A 140 4.44 -7.21 4.30
N GLY A 141 5.53 -7.34 5.05
CA GLY A 141 5.47 -7.79 6.46
C GLY A 141 4.65 -6.84 7.34
N VAL A 142 4.84 -5.53 7.19
CA VAL A 142 4.06 -4.51 7.92
C VAL A 142 2.57 -4.56 7.53
N LEU A 143 2.24 -4.81 6.26
CA LEU A 143 0.85 -4.94 5.80
C LEU A 143 0.14 -6.12 6.45
N ILE A 144 0.84 -7.25 6.61
CA ILE A 144 0.27 -8.42 7.30
C ILE A 144 -0.08 -8.06 8.74
N GLY A 145 0.80 -7.33 9.47
CA GLY A 145 0.50 -6.82 10.80
C GLY A 145 -0.71 -5.86 10.85
N ASN A 146 -0.78 -4.92 9.92
CA ASN A 146 -1.88 -3.97 9.82
C ASN A 146 -3.20 -4.62 9.35
N SER A 147 -3.14 -5.80 8.71
CA SER A 147 -4.32 -6.52 8.28
C SER A 147 -5.21 -6.96 9.44
N VAL A 148 -4.63 -7.24 10.62
CA VAL A 148 -5.36 -7.64 11.84
C VAL A 148 -6.46 -6.63 12.18
N LEU A 149 -6.10 -5.36 12.30
CA LEU A 149 -7.07 -4.30 12.60
C LEU A 149 -8.04 -4.05 11.44
N THR A 150 -7.57 -4.19 10.21
CA THR A 150 -8.42 -4.09 9.01
C THR A 150 -9.46 -5.21 8.97
N GLU A 151 -9.09 -6.45 9.31
CA GLU A 151 -10.02 -7.58 9.41
C GLU A 151 -11.11 -7.33 10.44
N ILE A 152 -10.76 -6.73 11.57
CA ILE A 152 -11.72 -6.37 12.62
C ILE A 152 -12.67 -5.29 12.14
N VAL A 153 -12.15 -4.19 11.58
CA VAL A 153 -12.93 -3.04 11.12
C VAL A 153 -13.92 -3.45 10.03
N PHE A 154 -13.48 -4.26 9.06
CA PHE A 154 -14.32 -4.72 7.96
C PHE A 154 -15.05 -6.04 8.25
N ASN A 155 -14.99 -6.53 9.52
CA ASN A 155 -15.57 -7.79 9.98
C ASN A 155 -15.26 -8.98 9.07
N ARG A 156 -14.00 -9.09 8.63
CA ARG A 156 -13.55 -10.18 7.74
C ARG A 156 -13.01 -11.36 8.52
N PRO A 157 -13.30 -12.61 8.12
CA PRO A 157 -12.60 -13.77 8.65
C PRO A 157 -11.16 -13.76 8.16
N GLY A 158 -10.22 -13.87 9.08
CA GLY A 158 -8.79 -13.90 8.78
C GLY A 158 -7.97 -14.26 10.00
N LEU A 159 -6.66 -14.40 9.81
CA LEU A 159 -5.71 -14.77 10.87
C LEU A 159 -5.71 -13.76 12.02
N GLY A 160 -5.80 -12.48 11.71
CA GLY A 160 -5.79 -11.43 12.73
C GLY A 160 -7.02 -11.48 13.63
N LYS A 161 -8.20 -11.68 13.06
CA LYS A 161 -9.44 -11.84 13.84
C LYS A 161 -9.40 -13.10 14.72
N LEU A 162 -8.82 -14.19 14.23
CA LEU A 162 -8.62 -15.41 15.01
C LEU A 162 -7.66 -15.19 16.17
N ILE A 163 -6.53 -14.49 15.95
CA ILE A 163 -5.55 -14.14 17.00
C ILE A 163 -6.24 -13.32 18.10
N VAL A 164 -7.00 -12.30 17.73
CA VAL A 164 -7.71 -11.46 18.71
C VAL A 164 -8.81 -12.27 19.45
N GLY A 165 -9.49 -13.18 18.75
CA GLY A 165 -10.46 -14.09 19.34
C GLY A 165 -9.82 -15.01 20.39
N ALA A 166 -8.70 -15.64 20.07
CA ALA A 166 -7.95 -16.49 20.99
C ALA A 166 -7.44 -15.70 22.21
N LEU A 167 -6.96 -14.47 22.00
CA LEU A 167 -6.51 -13.59 23.08
C LEU A 167 -7.65 -13.26 24.05
N ASN A 168 -8.83 -12.93 23.55
CA ASN A 168 -10.00 -12.59 24.36
C ASN A 168 -10.51 -13.82 25.16
N GLN A 169 -10.37 -15.03 24.60
CA GLN A 169 -10.72 -16.29 25.26
C GLN A 169 -9.60 -16.84 26.14
N ARG A 170 -8.43 -16.18 26.18
CA ARG A 170 -7.23 -16.63 26.89
C ARG A 170 -6.76 -18.02 26.45
N ASP A 171 -7.03 -18.38 25.19
CA ASP A 171 -6.52 -19.63 24.59
C ASP A 171 -5.09 -19.42 24.09
N TYR A 172 -4.16 -19.62 25.00
CA TYR A 172 -2.74 -19.44 24.70
C TYR A 172 -2.20 -20.52 23.76
N THR A 173 -2.79 -21.69 23.72
CA THR A 173 -2.38 -22.77 22.83
C THR A 173 -2.68 -22.39 21.38
N MET A 174 -3.89 -21.94 21.11
CA MET A 174 -4.28 -21.43 19.80
C MET A 174 -3.45 -20.20 19.42
N LEU A 175 -3.25 -19.28 20.36
CA LEU A 175 -2.44 -18.07 20.12
C LEU A 175 -1.02 -18.41 19.69
N GLN A 176 -0.34 -19.33 20.36
CA GLN A 176 1.02 -19.76 20.00
C GLN A 176 1.05 -20.38 18.61
N GLY A 177 0.12 -21.27 18.28
CA GLY A 177 0.03 -21.86 16.94
C GLY A 177 -0.16 -20.82 15.84
N MET A 178 -1.04 -19.85 16.06
CA MET A 178 -1.29 -18.77 15.12
C MET A 178 -0.08 -17.85 14.95
N MET A 179 0.66 -17.56 16.02
CA MET A 179 1.90 -16.76 15.96
C MET A 179 3.00 -17.48 15.18
N VAL A 180 3.11 -18.80 15.27
CA VAL A 180 4.04 -19.57 14.42
C VAL A 180 3.68 -19.45 12.95
N ILE A 181 2.40 -19.64 12.60
CA ILE A 181 1.93 -19.49 11.22
C ILE A 181 2.18 -18.06 10.71
N TYR A 182 1.86 -17.06 11.52
CA TYR A 182 2.10 -15.65 11.19
C TYR A 182 3.59 -15.39 10.90
N THR A 183 4.47 -15.89 11.75
CA THR A 183 5.92 -15.72 11.59
C THR A 183 6.41 -16.37 10.30
N LEU A 184 5.94 -17.59 9.97
CA LEU A 184 6.30 -18.28 8.75
C LEU A 184 5.84 -17.56 7.47
N VAL A 185 4.75 -16.81 7.53
CA VAL A 185 4.24 -16.02 6.40
C VAL A 185 5.03 -14.71 6.21
N VAL A 186 5.60 -14.17 7.29
CA VAL A 186 6.33 -12.89 7.26
C VAL A 186 7.81 -13.07 6.88
N ILE A 187 8.41 -14.22 7.19
CA ILE A 187 9.80 -14.57 6.82
C ILE A 187 9.88 -15.02 5.37
#